data_fc0696d2edd864e2b8c05435ce2a4c77
#
_entry.id   fc0696d2edd864e2b8c05435ce2a4c77
#
_cell.length_a   1.000
_cell.length_b   1.000
_cell.length_c   1.000
_cell.angle_alpha   90.00
_cell.angle_beta   90.00
_cell.angle_gamma   90.00
#
_symmetry.space_group_name_H-M   'P 1'
#
loop_
_entity.id
_entity.type
_entity.pdbx_description
1 polymer ?
#
loop_
_entity_poly.entity_id
_entity_poly.type
_entity_poly.pdbx_seq_one_letter_code
_entity_poly.pdbx_strand_id
1 'polypeptide(L)'
;MAIVNKKIQTSDTTLLTVPSGKRYAITALMVCNTQPEDTGGSNDSMFDMHFVPSGQTRGTDDPNANQIVNNLKVAGADTFSF
;
A
#
# COMPACT_ATOMS: atom_id res chain seq x y z
N MET A 1 -2.69 19.76 6.08
CA MET A 1 -2.91 18.31 5.93
C MET A 1 -3.10 18.00 4.46
N ALA A 2 -2.49 16.94 3.96
CA ALA A 2 -2.65 16.52 2.58
C ALA A 2 -3.31 15.14 2.54
N ILE A 3 -4.15 14.93 1.54
CA ILE A 3 -4.79 13.64 1.29
C ILE A 3 -4.32 13.16 -0.07
N VAL A 4 -3.88 11.91 -0.14
CA VAL A 4 -3.45 11.27 -1.39
C VAL A 4 -4.37 10.10 -1.67
N ASN A 5 -4.99 10.11 -2.84
CA ASN A 5 -5.83 9.01 -3.31
C ASN A 5 -5.22 8.42 -4.57
N LYS A 6 -5.06 7.12 -4.60
CA LYS A 6 -4.55 6.42 -5.78
C LYS A 6 -5.25 5.09 -5.96
N LYS A 7 -5.51 4.74 -7.21
CA LYS A 7 -5.95 3.39 -7.56
C LYS A 7 -4.72 2.50 -7.68
N ILE A 8 -4.72 1.39 -6.94
CA ILE A 8 -3.63 0.42 -6.95
C ILE A 8 -4.00 -0.72 -7.90
N GLN A 9 -3.07 -1.11 -8.74
CA GLN A 9 -3.24 -2.20 -9.68
C GLN A 9 -2.17 -3.26 -9.42
N THR A 10 -1.95 -4.15 -10.39
CA THR A 10 -1.03 -5.28 -10.23
C THR A 10 0.44 -4.89 -10.24
N SER A 11 0.76 -3.70 -10.75
CA SER A 11 2.13 -3.18 -10.73
C SER A 11 2.34 -2.25 -9.55
N ASP A 12 3.61 -2.03 -9.20
CA ASP A 12 3.97 -1.12 -8.12
C ASP A 12 3.43 0.28 -8.38
N THR A 13 2.86 0.88 -7.35
CA THR A 13 2.33 2.24 -7.41
C THR A 13 2.98 3.07 -6.32
N THR A 14 3.60 4.17 -6.69
CA THR A 14 4.13 5.13 -5.72
C THR A 14 2.99 6.01 -5.22
N LEU A 15 2.69 5.92 -3.93
CA LEU A 15 1.64 6.73 -3.32
C LEU A 15 2.13 8.13 -3.01
N LEU A 16 3.35 8.26 -2.52
CA LEU A 16 3.86 9.51 -2.00
C LEU A 16 5.38 9.51 -2.10
N THR A 17 5.93 10.63 -2.52
CA THR A 17 7.39 10.84 -2.53
C THR A 17 7.69 12.06 -1.64
N VAL A 18 8.56 11.86 -0.65
CA VAL A 18 8.95 12.93 0.25
C VAL A 18 10.08 13.74 -0.42
N PRO A 19 9.86 15.03 -0.69
CA PRO A 19 10.91 15.86 -1.30
C PRO A 19 12.13 15.99 -0.37
N SER A 20 13.29 16.27 -0.98
CA SER A 20 14.51 16.53 -0.23
C SER A 20 14.32 17.68 0.76
N GLY A 21 14.80 17.48 1.99
CA GLY A 21 14.70 18.49 3.04
C GLY A 21 13.32 18.57 3.70
N LYS A 22 12.39 17.69 3.33
CA LYS A 22 11.05 17.63 3.93
C LYS A 22 10.90 16.38 4.79
N ARG A 23 9.96 16.44 5.72
CA ARG A 23 9.53 15.29 6.53
C ARG A 23 8.01 15.22 6.47
N TYR A 24 7.49 13.99 6.34
CA TYR A 24 6.05 13.75 6.33
C TYR A 24 5.72 12.77 7.44
N ALA A 25 4.57 12.99 8.07
CA ALA A 25 3.98 12.04 9.00
C ALA A 25 2.70 11.51 8.38
N ILE A 26 2.56 10.18 8.35
CA ILE A 26 1.36 9.53 7.88
C ILE A 26 0.48 9.27 9.09
N THR A 27 -0.68 9.92 9.14
CA THR A 27 -1.58 9.83 10.29
C THR A 27 -2.68 8.78 10.09
N ALA A 28 -2.95 8.43 8.84
CA ALA A 28 -3.95 7.40 8.54
C ALA A 28 -3.69 6.81 7.16
N LEU A 29 -3.98 5.52 7.04
CA LEU A 29 -3.95 4.79 5.77
C LEU A 29 -5.24 3.98 5.65
N MET A 30 -5.86 4.04 4.47
CA MET A 30 -7.03 3.22 4.17
C MET A 30 -6.82 2.53 2.83
N VAL A 31 -7.08 1.23 2.77
CA VAL A 31 -7.04 0.44 1.54
C VAL A 31 -8.40 -0.23 1.39
N CYS A 32 -9.12 0.15 0.35
CA CYS A 32 -10.47 -0.36 0.09
C CYS A 32 -10.46 -1.27 -1.13
N ASN A 33 -11.04 -2.45 -0.98
CA ASN A 33 -11.30 -3.34 -2.10
C ASN A 33 -12.70 -3.03 -2.64
N THR A 34 -12.76 -2.43 -3.82
CA THR A 34 -14.03 -1.97 -4.42
C THR A 34 -14.77 -3.08 -5.17
N GLN A 35 -14.24 -4.28 -5.23
CA GLN A 35 -14.96 -5.42 -5.81
C GLN A 35 -16.07 -5.87 -4.88
N PRO A 36 -17.15 -6.48 -5.42
CA PRO A 36 -18.21 -7.02 -4.58
C PRO A 36 -17.71 -8.13 -3.66
N GLU A 37 -18.39 -8.29 -2.52
CA GLU A 37 -18.12 -9.43 -1.66
C GLU A 37 -18.43 -10.74 -2.39
N ASP A 38 -17.56 -11.73 -2.19
CA ASP A 38 -17.74 -13.07 -2.72
C ASP A 38 -17.40 -14.10 -1.64
N THR A 39 -18.36 -14.93 -1.26
CA THR A 39 -18.16 -15.93 -0.21
C THR A 39 -17.12 -16.97 -0.58
N GLY A 40 -16.86 -17.19 -1.88
CA GLY A 40 -15.78 -18.05 -2.35
C GLY A 40 -14.40 -17.43 -2.32
N GLY A 41 -14.31 -16.13 -1.99
CA GLY A 41 -13.03 -15.44 -1.90
C GLY A 41 -12.43 -15.04 -3.24
N SER A 42 -13.16 -15.14 -4.34
CA SER A 42 -12.60 -14.84 -5.66
C SER A 42 -12.32 -13.35 -5.88
N ASN A 43 -12.93 -12.48 -5.09
CA ASN A 43 -12.70 -11.03 -5.14
C ASN A 43 -11.78 -10.53 -4.02
N ASP A 44 -11.16 -11.44 -3.28
CA ASP A 44 -10.15 -11.05 -2.30
C ASP A 44 -8.91 -10.52 -3.00
N SER A 45 -8.30 -9.52 -2.40
CA SER A 45 -7.03 -8.95 -2.88
C SER A 45 -6.03 -8.93 -1.75
N MET A 46 -4.75 -9.05 -2.11
CA MET A 46 -3.66 -8.91 -1.16
C MET A 46 -2.79 -7.73 -1.58
N PHE A 47 -2.27 -7.01 -0.60
CA PHE A 47 -1.36 -5.92 -0.91
C PHE A 47 -0.13 -5.94 -0.03
N ASP A 48 0.93 -5.37 -0.57
CA ASP A 48 2.18 -5.12 0.14
C ASP A 48 2.41 -3.61 0.22
N MET A 49 3.11 -3.18 1.24
CA MET A 49 3.49 -1.78 1.38
C MET A 49 4.96 -1.67 1.80
N HIS A 50 5.64 -0.72 1.22
CA HIS A 50 7.05 -0.46 1.48
C HIS A 50 7.27 1.01 1.82
N PHE A 51 8.11 1.26 2.83
CA PHE A 51 8.69 2.57 3.09
C PHE A 51 10.12 2.54 2.61
N VAL A 52 10.38 3.17 1.48
CA VAL A 52 11.68 3.07 0.79
C VAL A 52 12.54 4.26 1.18
N PRO A 53 13.70 4.03 1.83
CA PRO A 53 14.61 5.12 2.18
C PRO A 53 15.15 5.85 0.95
N SER A 54 15.57 7.08 1.15
CA SER A 54 16.17 7.89 0.09
C SER A 54 17.36 7.17 -0.55
N GLY A 55 17.40 7.18 -1.87
CA GLY A 55 18.49 6.55 -2.62
C GLY A 55 18.35 5.05 -2.80
N GLN A 56 17.30 4.44 -2.29
CA GLN A 56 17.03 3.02 -2.45
C GLN A 56 15.84 2.77 -3.36
N THR A 57 15.64 1.50 -3.72
CA THR A 57 14.46 1.04 -4.46
C THR A 57 13.70 0.03 -3.61
N ARG A 58 12.44 -0.20 -3.97
CA ARG A 58 11.64 -1.22 -3.30
C ARG A 58 12.36 -2.57 -3.38
N GLY A 59 12.47 -3.24 -2.22
CA GLY A 59 13.06 -4.56 -2.18
C GLY A 59 14.53 -4.61 -2.54
N THR A 60 15.29 -3.54 -2.28
CA THR A 60 16.74 -3.53 -2.52
C THR A 60 17.39 -4.68 -1.74
N ASP A 61 18.20 -5.48 -2.43
CA ASP A 61 18.95 -6.63 -1.90
C ASP A 61 18.07 -7.83 -1.48
N ASP A 62 16.84 -7.60 -1.04
CA ASP A 62 15.89 -8.60 -0.61
C ASP A 62 14.49 -8.13 -1.03
N PRO A 63 13.67 -8.98 -1.67
CA PRO A 63 12.33 -8.57 -2.09
C PRO A 63 11.46 -8.05 -0.95
N ASN A 64 11.75 -8.46 0.28
CA ASN A 64 11.03 -8.02 1.47
C ASN A 64 11.70 -6.84 2.18
N ALA A 65 12.81 -6.33 1.68
CA ALA A 65 13.48 -5.20 2.30
C ALA A 65 12.57 -3.96 2.28
N ASN A 66 12.60 -3.18 3.34
CA ASN A 66 11.77 -2.00 3.60
C ASN A 66 10.26 -2.24 3.50
N GLN A 67 9.82 -3.49 3.55
CA GLN A 67 8.41 -3.86 3.56
C GLN A 67 7.83 -3.71 4.96
N ILE A 68 6.67 -3.09 5.06
CA ILE A 68 5.95 -2.90 6.34
C ILE A 68 4.62 -3.64 6.37
N VAL A 69 4.08 -3.99 5.21
CA VAL A 69 2.87 -4.81 5.09
C VAL A 69 3.17 -5.91 4.07
N ASN A 70 2.92 -7.15 4.44
CA ASN A 70 3.22 -8.31 3.61
C ASN A 70 1.96 -9.15 3.38
N ASN A 71 1.50 -9.18 2.14
CA ASN A 71 0.37 -10.02 1.70
C ASN A 71 -0.86 -9.90 2.60
N LEU A 72 -1.22 -8.68 2.99
CA LEU A 72 -2.43 -8.47 3.77
C LEU A 72 -3.65 -8.60 2.88
N LYS A 73 -4.55 -9.50 3.25
CA LYS A 73 -5.77 -9.77 2.48
C LYS A 73 -6.84 -8.74 2.82
N VAL A 74 -7.46 -8.19 1.77
CA VAL A 74 -8.65 -7.35 1.88
C VAL A 74 -9.74 -8.01 1.05
N ALA A 75 -10.78 -8.51 1.70
CA ALA A 75 -11.89 -9.15 1.02
C ALA A 75 -12.66 -8.14 0.17
N GLY A 76 -13.40 -8.63 -0.82
CA GLY A 76 -14.27 -7.78 -1.62
C GLY A 76 -15.20 -6.95 -0.72
N ALA A 77 -15.42 -5.69 -1.06
CA ALA A 77 -16.23 -4.72 -0.33
C ALA A 77 -15.70 -4.39 1.07
N ASP A 78 -14.48 -4.81 1.41
CA ASP A 78 -13.89 -4.53 2.73
C ASP A 78 -12.86 -3.42 2.65
N THR A 79 -12.51 -2.86 3.81
CA THR A 79 -11.53 -1.78 3.93
C THR A 79 -10.59 -2.09 5.08
N PHE A 80 -9.29 -2.01 4.80
CA PHE A 80 -8.26 -2.01 5.83
C PHE A 80 -7.93 -0.56 6.20
N SER A 81 -7.74 -0.30 7.49
CA SER A 81 -7.34 1.04 7.95
C SER A 81 -6.47 0.96 9.20
N PHE A 82 -5.59 1.96 9.33
CA PHE A 82 -4.89 2.21 10.59
C PHE A 82 -4.51 3.67 10.73
#